data_ffd2dffe2735515f6dc1119662af8662
#
_entry.id   ffd2dffe2735515f6dc1119662af8662
#
_cell.length_a   1.000
_cell.length_b   1.000
_cell.length_c   1.000
_cell.angle_alpha   90.00
_cell.angle_beta   90.00
_cell.angle_gamma   90.00
#
_symmetry.space_group_name_H-M   'P 1'
#
loop_
_entity.id
_entity.type
_entity.pdbx_description
1 polymer ?
#
loop_
_entity_poly.entity_id
_entity_poly.type
_entity_poly.pdbx_seq_one_letter_code
_entity_poly.pdbx_strand_id
1 'polypeptide(L)'
;MSHFDNETSPSRFAYILAGGKSSRFGSSKALVSTADVPQIQRLAQELTADSWQCVAVSQNADEFQSLGLRTVVDHEPDQGPVAGILAGLNDLRSEAQSRSVWPWALFIPCDLWNWDARWTEGLRPPDIASCSGKIASETVLLVHFRAQRFSPFPCLIHRDALPMLHQSWDRGCRSMRQLFEELAPASLSRELSTEYLPESFNTLEELKRLQRERS
;
A
#
# COMPACT_ATOMS: atom_id res chain seq x y z
N MET A 1 -30.61 -10.41 -29.64
CA MET A 1 -30.31 -9.32 -28.71
C MET A 1 -29.35 -9.90 -27.67
N SER A 2 -28.08 -9.77 -27.91
CA SER A 2 -27.04 -10.27 -27.00
C SER A 2 -26.84 -9.22 -25.90
N HIS A 3 -27.20 -9.59 -24.66
CA HIS A 3 -26.77 -8.87 -23.48
C HIS A 3 -25.24 -8.94 -23.42
N PHE A 4 -24.56 -7.87 -23.75
CA PHE A 4 -23.20 -7.67 -23.35
C PHE A 4 -23.25 -7.40 -21.83
N ASP A 5 -22.93 -8.42 -21.05
CA ASP A 5 -22.63 -8.25 -19.63
C ASP A 5 -21.48 -7.24 -19.54
N ASN A 6 -21.80 -6.08 -18.99
CA ASN A 6 -20.85 -5.04 -18.67
C ASN A 6 -20.05 -5.54 -17.45
N GLU A 7 -19.09 -6.43 -17.68
CA GLU A 7 -18.17 -6.86 -16.62
C GLU A 7 -17.39 -5.62 -16.18
N THR A 8 -17.87 -5.02 -15.09
CA THR A 8 -17.15 -3.93 -14.43
C THR A 8 -15.80 -4.50 -13.96
N SER A 9 -14.72 -3.86 -14.38
CA SER A 9 -13.37 -4.25 -13.94
C SER A 9 -13.31 -4.37 -12.41
N PRO A 10 -12.61 -5.38 -11.87
CA PRO A 10 -12.55 -5.58 -10.42
C PRO A 10 -12.00 -4.36 -9.70
N SER A 11 -12.59 -4.03 -8.56
CA SER A 11 -12.16 -2.92 -7.71
C SER A 11 -10.72 -3.12 -7.21
N ARG A 12 -9.89 -2.10 -7.33
CA ARG A 12 -8.48 -2.09 -6.89
C ARG A 12 -8.36 -1.29 -5.61
N PHE A 13 -7.74 -1.85 -4.59
CA PHE A 13 -7.60 -1.20 -3.28
C PHE A 13 -6.18 -0.74 -3.01
N ALA A 14 -6.05 0.49 -2.50
CA ALA A 14 -4.82 1.06 -1.97
C ALA A 14 -5.00 1.37 -0.47
N TYR A 15 -4.14 0.80 0.35
CA TYR A 15 -4.12 0.99 1.80
C TYR A 15 -3.01 1.96 2.17
N ILE A 16 -3.40 3.12 2.71
CA ILE A 16 -2.49 4.15 3.18
C ILE A 16 -2.21 3.90 4.66
N LEU A 17 -0.99 3.46 4.98
CA LEU A 17 -0.56 3.18 6.34
C LEU A 17 -0.33 4.49 7.10
N ALA A 18 -1.28 4.86 7.94
CA ALA A 18 -1.29 6.11 8.70
C ALA A 18 -1.05 5.91 10.22
N GLY A 19 -0.95 4.66 10.66
CA GLY A 19 -0.60 4.29 12.03
C GLY A 19 0.87 4.50 12.35
N GLY A 20 1.18 4.71 13.63
CA GLY A 20 2.52 4.79 14.18
C GLY A 20 2.80 6.09 14.95
N LYS A 21 3.79 6.02 15.87
CA LYS A 21 4.19 7.17 16.69
C LYS A 21 4.88 8.24 15.84
N SER A 22 4.11 9.25 15.40
CA SER A 22 4.65 10.48 14.79
C SER A 22 5.35 11.39 15.83
N SER A 23 6.11 10.81 16.79
CA SER A 23 6.67 11.51 17.94
C SER A 23 7.56 12.69 17.57
N ARG A 24 8.09 12.72 16.35
CA ARG A 24 8.95 13.80 15.85
C ARG A 24 8.17 14.97 15.21
N PHE A 25 6.88 14.76 14.90
CA PHE A 25 6.04 15.76 14.26
C PHE A 25 5.12 16.50 15.25
N GLY A 26 4.96 15.99 16.49
CA GLY A 26 4.01 16.52 17.46
C GLY A 26 2.53 16.36 17.07
N SER A 27 2.26 15.85 15.86
CA SER A 27 0.93 15.56 15.29
C SER A 27 1.01 14.37 14.32
N SER A 28 -0.14 13.84 13.91
CA SER A 28 -0.17 12.77 12.90
C SER A 28 0.46 13.27 11.57
N LYS A 29 1.47 12.56 11.06
CA LYS A 29 2.09 12.85 9.75
C LYS A 29 1.05 12.86 8.63
N ALA A 30 0.03 12.04 8.75
CA ALA A 30 -1.05 11.93 7.79
C ALA A 30 -1.86 13.23 7.66
N LEU A 31 -1.95 14.01 8.74
CA LEU A 31 -2.71 15.26 8.82
C LEU A 31 -1.86 16.52 8.57
N VAL A 32 -0.56 16.37 8.35
CA VAL A 32 0.27 17.53 8.00
C VAL A 32 -0.20 18.11 6.67
N SER A 33 -0.45 19.43 6.65
CA SER A 33 -0.94 20.11 5.44
C SER A 33 0.18 20.33 4.43
N THR A 34 -0.11 19.94 3.20
CA THR A 34 0.70 20.21 2.01
C THR A 34 -0.18 21.01 1.04
N ALA A 35 0.17 22.26 0.76
CA ALA A 35 -0.65 23.17 -0.04
C ALA A 35 -2.12 23.25 0.43
N ASP A 36 -2.32 23.47 1.75
CA ASP A 36 -3.61 23.59 2.43
C ASP A 36 -4.48 22.31 2.46
N VAL A 37 -3.97 21.19 2.00
CA VAL A 37 -4.66 19.88 2.02
C VAL A 37 -3.88 18.91 2.90
N PRO A 38 -4.53 18.13 3.79
CA PRO A 38 -3.89 17.07 4.54
C PRO A 38 -3.18 16.07 3.63
N GLN A 39 -1.98 15.64 4.02
CA GLN A 39 -1.13 14.76 3.22
C GLN A 39 -1.85 13.48 2.79
N ILE A 40 -2.56 12.83 3.70
CA ILE A 40 -3.30 11.61 3.40
C ILE A 40 -4.43 11.85 2.39
N GLN A 41 -5.10 13.01 2.46
CA GLN A 41 -6.15 13.36 1.52
C GLN A 41 -5.59 13.61 0.12
N ARG A 42 -4.43 14.28 0.02
CA ARG A 42 -3.74 14.50 -1.25
C ARG A 42 -3.33 13.17 -1.89
N LEU A 43 -2.69 12.28 -1.13
CA LEU A 43 -2.34 10.94 -1.62
C LEU A 43 -3.58 10.15 -2.08
N ALA A 44 -4.66 10.21 -1.31
CA ALA A 44 -5.91 9.55 -1.69
C ALA A 44 -6.50 10.11 -2.99
N GLN A 45 -6.43 11.41 -3.23
CA GLN A 45 -6.87 12.04 -4.47
C GLN A 45 -6.01 11.58 -5.66
N GLU A 46 -4.69 11.58 -5.53
CA GLU A 46 -3.75 11.11 -6.56
C GLU A 46 -3.97 9.63 -6.92
N LEU A 47 -4.14 8.77 -5.93
CA LEU A 47 -4.45 7.36 -6.11
C LEU A 47 -5.83 7.13 -6.75
N THR A 48 -6.83 7.91 -6.35
CA THR A 48 -8.18 7.82 -6.92
C THR A 48 -8.18 8.21 -8.40
N ALA A 49 -7.39 9.22 -8.76
CA ALA A 49 -7.21 9.60 -10.16
C ALA A 49 -6.56 8.48 -10.99
N ASP A 50 -5.78 7.59 -10.36
CA ASP A 50 -5.18 6.39 -10.95
C ASP A 50 -6.03 5.11 -10.72
N SER A 51 -7.34 5.29 -10.47
CA SER A 51 -8.34 4.22 -10.34
C SER A 51 -8.17 3.28 -9.13
N TRP A 52 -7.57 3.77 -8.03
CA TRP A 52 -7.51 3.04 -6.77
C TRP A 52 -8.63 3.47 -5.82
N GLN A 53 -9.24 2.52 -5.14
CA GLN A 53 -10.10 2.79 -3.98
C GLN A 53 -9.23 2.91 -2.73
N CYS A 54 -9.18 4.11 -2.17
CA CYS A 54 -8.29 4.42 -1.06
C CYS A 54 -8.93 4.10 0.29
N VAL A 55 -8.14 3.47 1.15
CA VAL A 55 -8.49 3.12 2.52
C VAL A 55 -7.35 3.53 3.43
N ALA A 56 -7.63 4.29 4.46
CA ALA A 56 -6.66 4.57 5.51
C ALA A 56 -6.55 3.37 6.45
N VAL A 57 -5.34 3.10 6.95
CA VAL A 57 -5.11 2.15 8.03
C VAL A 57 -4.60 2.92 9.23
N SER A 58 -5.35 2.92 10.33
CA SER A 58 -5.04 3.69 11.54
C SER A 58 -5.52 2.96 12.79
N GLN A 59 -5.12 3.45 13.95
CA GLN A 59 -5.58 2.96 15.25
C GLN A 59 -6.99 3.47 15.61
N ASN A 60 -7.46 4.54 14.96
CA ASN A 60 -8.76 5.15 15.21
C ASN A 60 -9.63 5.12 13.94
N ALA A 61 -10.79 4.49 14.04
CA ALA A 61 -11.74 4.33 12.93
C ALA A 61 -12.23 5.67 12.36
N ASP A 62 -12.34 6.69 13.20
CA ASP A 62 -12.93 7.99 12.83
C ASP A 62 -11.89 9.04 12.45
N GLU A 63 -10.59 8.71 12.51
CA GLU A 63 -9.48 9.69 12.34
C GLU A 63 -9.58 10.48 11.03
N PHE A 64 -9.99 9.82 9.94
CA PHE A 64 -10.04 10.42 8.61
C PHE A 64 -11.46 10.55 8.04
N GLN A 65 -12.49 10.34 8.86
CA GLN A 65 -13.89 10.42 8.44
C GLN A 65 -14.25 11.81 7.89
N SER A 66 -13.78 12.88 8.53
CA SER A 66 -13.99 14.25 8.09
C SER A 66 -13.36 14.57 6.72
N LEU A 67 -12.40 13.75 6.28
CA LEU A 67 -11.74 13.83 4.97
C LEU A 67 -12.39 12.94 3.91
N GLY A 68 -13.49 12.25 4.26
CA GLY A 68 -14.18 11.32 3.38
C GLY A 68 -13.42 10.00 3.12
N LEU A 69 -12.42 9.66 3.93
CA LEU A 69 -11.65 8.43 3.81
C LEU A 69 -12.19 7.35 4.74
N ARG A 70 -12.49 6.18 4.17
CA ARG A 70 -12.77 4.98 4.94
C ARG A 70 -11.51 4.55 5.69
N THR A 71 -11.65 4.17 6.94
CA THR A 71 -10.54 3.72 7.78
C THR A 71 -10.74 2.29 8.23
N VAL A 72 -9.71 1.47 8.07
CA VAL A 72 -9.57 0.15 8.66
C VAL A 72 -8.73 0.26 9.93
N VAL A 73 -9.22 -0.34 11.01
CA VAL A 73 -8.53 -0.25 12.30
C VAL A 73 -7.40 -1.27 12.37
N ASP A 74 -6.20 -0.76 12.67
CA ASP A 74 -5.08 -1.57 13.12
C ASP A 74 -5.25 -1.84 14.62
N HIS A 75 -5.64 -3.06 14.96
CA HIS A 75 -5.90 -3.47 16.33
C HIS A 75 -4.64 -3.73 17.16
N GLU A 76 -3.46 -3.67 16.53
CA GLU A 76 -2.16 -3.91 17.16
C GLU A 76 -1.32 -2.63 17.19
N PRO A 77 -1.67 -1.67 18.04
CA PRO A 77 -1.05 -0.36 18.06
C PRO A 77 0.47 -0.46 18.33
N ASP A 78 1.24 0.37 17.63
CA ASP A 78 2.69 0.50 17.81
C ASP A 78 3.52 -0.78 17.50
N GLN A 79 2.92 -1.80 16.89
CA GLN A 79 3.57 -3.06 16.52
C GLN A 79 4.26 -3.02 15.14
N GLY A 80 4.37 -1.86 14.56
CA GLY A 80 5.04 -1.67 13.27
C GLY A 80 4.13 -1.86 12.05
N PRO A 81 4.65 -1.65 10.84
CA PRO A 81 3.83 -1.59 9.61
C PRO A 81 3.20 -2.92 9.21
N VAL A 82 3.71 -4.05 9.70
CA VAL A 82 3.17 -5.39 9.38
C VAL A 82 1.74 -5.56 9.94
N ALA A 83 1.44 -4.98 11.10
CA ALA A 83 0.09 -4.95 11.66
C ALA A 83 -0.90 -4.27 10.72
N GLY A 84 -0.55 -3.11 10.19
CA GLY A 84 -1.36 -2.39 9.21
C GLY A 84 -1.54 -3.16 7.89
N ILE A 85 -0.52 -3.89 7.44
CA ILE A 85 -0.63 -4.77 6.25
C ILE A 85 -1.62 -5.90 6.52
N LEU A 86 -1.55 -6.54 7.67
CA LEU A 86 -2.51 -7.59 8.06
C LEU A 86 -3.94 -7.05 8.11
N ALA A 87 -4.14 -5.87 8.69
CA ALA A 87 -5.44 -5.21 8.74
C ALA A 87 -5.99 -4.95 7.33
N GLY A 88 -5.18 -4.39 6.44
CA GLY A 88 -5.56 -4.12 5.04
C GLY A 88 -5.88 -5.38 4.25
N LEU A 89 -5.09 -6.45 4.38
CA LEU A 89 -5.36 -7.72 3.67
C LEU A 89 -6.61 -8.44 4.21
N ASN A 90 -6.88 -8.37 5.52
CA ASN A 90 -8.12 -8.89 6.09
C ASN A 90 -9.34 -8.14 5.55
N ASP A 91 -9.25 -6.81 5.44
CA ASP A 91 -10.27 -5.97 4.82
C ASP A 91 -10.48 -6.33 3.35
N LEU A 92 -9.41 -6.44 2.55
CA LEU A 92 -9.50 -6.86 1.15
C LEU A 92 -10.20 -8.22 0.99
N ARG A 93 -9.90 -9.16 1.87
CA ARG A 93 -10.57 -10.48 1.88
C ARG A 93 -12.05 -10.37 2.18
N SER A 94 -12.44 -9.49 3.11
CA SER A 94 -13.85 -9.22 3.44
C SER A 94 -14.59 -8.57 2.26
N GLU A 95 -13.99 -7.56 1.63
CA GLU A 95 -14.55 -6.89 0.46
C GLU A 95 -14.80 -7.87 -0.71
N ALA A 96 -13.88 -8.82 -0.90
CA ALA A 96 -14.00 -9.83 -1.95
C ALA A 96 -15.14 -10.85 -1.75
N GLN A 97 -15.78 -10.87 -0.58
CA GLN A 97 -16.96 -11.67 -0.31
C GLN A 97 -18.25 -11.02 -0.85
N SER A 98 -18.25 -9.71 -1.02
CA SER A 98 -19.43 -8.92 -1.38
C SER A 98 -19.41 -8.38 -2.80
N ARG A 99 -18.24 -8.29 -3.44
CA ARG A 99 -18.06 -7.72 -4.79
C ARG A 99 -16.84 -8.27 -5.52
N SER A 100 -16.75 -7.98 -6.82
CA SER A 100 -15.55 -8.30 -7.60
C SER A 100 -14.40 -7.38 -7.19
N VAL A 101 -13.34 -7.97 -6.62
CA VAL A 101 -12.16 -7.27 -6.12
C VAL A 101 -10.90 -7.87 -6.73
N TRP A 102 -10.01 -7.02 -7.19
CA TRP A 102 -8.68 -7.44 -7.62
C TRP A 102 -7.91 -8.05 -6.43
N PRO A 103 -7.26 -9.21 -6.59
CA PRO A 103 -6.71 -9.95 -5.44
C PRO A 103 -5.45 -9.34 -4.83
N TRP A 104 -4.95 -8.24 -5.38
CA TRP A 104 -3.75 -7.53 -4.92
C TRP A 104 -4.14 -6.25 -4.20
N ALA A 105 -3.51 -5.99 -3.07
CA ALA A 105 -3.58 -4.74 -2.33
C ALA A 105 -2.31 -3.92 -2.55
N LEU A 106 -2.46 -2.64 -2.88
CA LEU A 106 -1.38 -1.67 -2.86
C LEU A 106 -1.20 -1.16 -1.43
N PHE A 107 0.04 -1.17 -0.93
CA PHE A 107 0.38 -0.57 0.36
C PHE A 107 1.35 0.59 0.15
N ILE A 108 1.03 1.73 0.74
CA ILE A 108 1.86 2.93 0.77
C ILE A 108 1.89 3.54 2.18
N PRO A 109 2.97 4.21 2.59
CA PRO A 109 3.00 4.95 3.85
C PRO A 109 2.42 6.35 3.65
N CYS A 110 1.82 6.92 4.69
CA CYS A 110 1.25 8.28 4.64
C CYS A 110 2.30 9.40 4.48
N ASP A 111 3.57 9.10 4.71
CA ASP A 111 4.69 10.03 4.52
C ASP A 111 5.32 9.97 3.12
N LEU A 112 4.75 9.19 2.22
CA LEU A 112 5.11 9.25 0.81
C LEU A 112 4.78 10.65 0.27
N TRP A 113 5.76 11.32 -0.37
CA TRP A 113 5.58 12.70 -0.81
C TRP A 113 4.46 12.84 -1.85
N ASN A 114 4.44 11.99 -2.86
CA ASN A 114 3.42 11.98 -3.91
C ASN A 114 3.27 10.57 -4.49
N TRP A 115 2.14 10.32 -5.12
CA TRP A 115 1.93 9.15 -5.96
C TRP A 115 2.40 9.45 -7.39
N ASP A 116 3.02 8.47 -8.03
CA ASP A 116 3.35 8.51 -9.46
C ASP A 116 2.60 7.39 -10.19
N ALA A 117 1.70 7.74 -11.10
CA ALA A 117 0.86 6.77 -11.82
C ALA A 117 1.67 5.70 -12.58
N ARG A 118 2.94 6.00 -12.96
CA ARG A 118 3.85 5.02 -13.56
C ARG A 118 4.17 3.84 -12.65
N TRP A 119 4.03 4.02 -11.34
CA TRP A 119 4.24 2.91 -10.38
C TRP A 119 3.15 1.85 -10.49
N THR A 120 1.92 2.21 -10.87
CA THR A 120 0.87 1.22 -11.12
C THR A 120 1.27 0.23 -12.20
N GLU A 121 1.80 0.71 -13.32
CA GLU A 121 2.27 -0.18 -14.38
C GLU A 121 3.58 -0.89 -13.98
N GLY A 122 4.50 -0.18 -13.32
CA GLY A 122 5.76 -0.74 -12.84
C GLY A 122 5.59 -1.88 -11.84
N LEU A 123 4.56 -1.81 -10.99
CA LEU A 123 4.23 -2.86 -10.01
C LEU A 123 3.29 -3.94 -10.57
N ARG A 124 2.95 -3.90 -11.87
CA ARG A 124 2.00 -4.86 -12.45
C ARG A 124 2.44 -6.31 -12.17
N PRO A 125 1.59 -7.11 -11.50
CA PRO A 125 1.89 -8.52 -11.27
C PRO A 125 1.95 -9.30 -12.60
N PRO A 126 2.64 -10.43 -12.63
CA PRO A 126 2.60 -11.31 -13.81
C PRO A 126 1.17 -11.81 -14.03
N ASP A 127 0.74 -11.89 -15.30
CA ASP A 127 -0.53 -12.51 -15.65
C ASP A 127 -0.48 -14.00 -15.33
N ILE A 128 -1.24 -14.43 -14.31
CA ILE A 128 -1.34 -15.84 -13.89
C ILE A 128 -1.83 -16.72 -15.06
N ALA A 129 -2.60 -16.16 -15.99
CA ALA A 129 -3.09 -16.85 -17.17
C ALA A 129 -2.00 -17.18 -18.21
N SER A 130 -0.88 -16.48 -18.23
CA SER A 130 0.22 -16.71 -19.18
C SER A 130 1.23 -17.78 -18.73
N CYS A 131 1.11 -18.25 -17.49
CA CYS A 131 1.97 -19.29 -16.92
C CYS A 131 1.45 -20.72 -17.16
N SER A 132 0.62 -20.94 -18.18
CA SER A 132 0.18 -22.28 -18.56
C SER A 132 1.35 -23.11 -19.12
N GLY A 133 2.10 -23.79 -18.23
CA GLY A 133 3.05 -24.78 -18.66
C GLY A 133 4.30 -25.01 -17.81
N LYS A 134 4.57 -24.24 -16.77
CA LYS A 134 5.73 -24.51 -15.89
C LYS A 134 5.38 -24.36 -14.41
N ILE A 135 5.37 -25.50 -13.75
CA ILE A 135 5.60 -25.75 -12.32
C ILE A 135 4.85 -24.83 -11.34
N ALA A 136 3.91 -25.42 -10.64
CA ALA A 136 3.13 -24.89 -9.50
C ALA A 136 3.96 -24.45 -8.27
N SER A 137 5.21 -24.02 -8.42
CA SER A 137 6.11 -23.72 -7.31
C SER A 137 6.43 -22.24 -7.09
N GLU A 138 5.96 -21.32 -7.96
CA GLU A 138 6.29 -19.90 -7.80
C GLU A 138 5.04 -19.03 -7.91
N THR A 139 4.14 -19.15 -6.91
CA THR A 139 3.08 -18.17 -6.75
C THR A 139 3.69 -16.86 -6.27
N VAL A 140 3.71 -15.84 -7.11
CA VAL A 140 4.14 -14.50 -6.68
C VAL A 140 3.09 -13.93 -5.72
N LEU A 141 3.53 -13.56 -4.52
CA LEU A 141 2.68 -12.97 -3.47
C LEU A 141 3.05 -11.53 -3.12
N LEU A 142 4.23 -11.08 -3.54
CA LEU A 142 4.75 -9.74 -3.29
C LEU A 142 5.36 -9.18 -4.57
N VAL A 143 4.98 -7.95 -4.96
CA VAL A 143 5.65 -7.18 -6.02
C VAL A 143 6.12 -5.85 -5.42
N HIS A 144 7.38 -5.51 -5.64
CA HIS A 144 7.97 -4.29 -5.12
C HIS A 144 9.05 -3.73 -6.04
N PHE A 145 9.44 -2.48 -5.83
CA PHE A 145 10.57 -1.90 -6.53
C PHE A 145 11.91 -2.28 -5.88
N ARG A 146 12.90 -2.52 -6.73
CA ARG A 146 14.30 -2.65 -6.32
C ARG A 146 14.92 -1.27 -6.31
N ALA A 147 15.44 -0.85 -5.17
CA ALA A 147 16.22 0.37 -5.01
C ALA A 147 17.60 0.06 -4.41
N GLN A 148 18.56 0.97 -4.55
CA GLN A 148 19.89 0.85 -3.93
C GLN A 148 19.82 0.75 -2.39
N ARG A 149 18.84 1.43 -1.79
CA ARG A 149 18.50 1.29 -0.37
C ARG A 149 17.18 0.56 -0.24
N PHE A 150 17.03 -0.22 0.83
CA PHE A 150 15.78 -0.91 1.12
C PHE A 150 14.63 0.11 1.22
N SER A 151 13.72 0.04 0.26
CA SER A 151 12.50 0.83 0.20
C SER A 151 11.33 -0.14 0.02
N PRO A 152 10.60 -0.49 1.09
CA PRO A 152 9.53 -1.47 1.01
C PRO A 152 8.29 -0.96 0.30
N PHE A 153 8.14 0.35 0.16
CA PHE A 153 6.95 0.98 -0.39
C PHE A 153 7.26 1.86 -1.61
N PRO A 154 6.31 1.96 -2.56
CA PRO A 154 5.06 1.21 -2.64
C PRO A 154 5.27 -0.27 -2.94
N CYS A 155 4.36 -1.14 -2.49
CA CYS A 155 4.37 -2.56 -2.83
C CYS A 155 2.95 -3.11 -3.01
N LEU A 156 2.83 -4.16 -3.84
CA LEU A 156 1.61 -4.95 -3.99
C LEU A 156 1.78 -6.27 -3.23
N ILE A 157 0.77 -6.62 -2.45
CA ILE A 157 0.71 -7.91 -1.75
C ILE A 157 -0.58 -8.62 -2.14
N HIS A 158 -0.46 -9.87 -2.58
CA HIS A 158 -1.60 -10.70 -2.93
C HIS A 158 -2.34 -11.16 -1.67
N ARG A 159 -3.68 -11.21 -1.70
CA ARG A 159 -4.49 -11.63 -0.54
C ARG A 159 -4.15 -13.04 -0.02
N ASP A 160 -3.67 -13.92 -0.89
CA ASP A 160 -3.29 -15.28 -0.52
C ASP A 160 -1.97 -15.35 0.27
N ALA A 161 -1.25 -14.22 0.43
CA ALA A 161 -0.15 -14.11 1.38
C ALA A 161 -0.62 -14.10 2.85
N LEU A 162 -1.91 -13.84 3.10
CA LEU A 162 -2.45 -13.62 4.44
C LEU A 162 -2.15 -14.78 5.42
N PRO A 163 -2.28 -16.07 5.08
CA PRO A 163 -1.92 -17.16 6.00
C PRO A 163 -0.43 -17.14 6.37
N MET A 164 0.44 -16.85 5.42
CA MET A 164 1.90 -16.75 5.66
C MET A 164 2.21 -15.54 6.56
N LEU A 165 1.55 -14.41 6.32
CA LEU A 165 1.73 -13.21 7.14
C LEU A 165 1.27 -13.43 8.59
N HIS A 166 0.16 -14.14 8.82
CA HIS A 166 -0.27 -14.50 10.18
C HIS A 166 0.78 -15.37 10.88
N GLN A 167 1.28 -16.41 10.21
CA GLN A 167 2.35 -17.25 10.77
C GLN A 167 3.62 -16.44 11.09
N SER A 168 3.99 -15.51 10.22
CA SER A 168 5.14 -14.62 10.42
C SER A 168 4.90 -13.69 11.62
N TRP A 169 3.72 -13.15 11.73
CA TRP A 169 3.29 -12.33 12.86
C TRP A 169 3.39 -13.08 14.18
N ASP A 170 2.89 -14.31 14.24
CA ASP A 170 2.93 -15.17 15.42
C ASP A 170 4.36 -15.51 15.84
N ARG A 171 5.29 -15.59 14.88
CA ARG A 171 6.73 -15.73 15.13
C ARG A 171 7.45 -14.43 15.51
N GLY A 172 6.75 -13.30 15.59
CA GLY A 172 7.29 -12.00 15.99
C GLY A 172 7.76 -11.11 14.85
N CYS A 173 7.41 -11.39 13.59
CA CYS A 173 7.68 -10.46 12.48
C CYS A 173 6.89 -9.17 12.66
N ARG A 174 7.59 -8.03 12.78
CA ARG A 174 6.99 -6.71 12.98
C ARG A 174 7.50 -5.67 11.99
N SER A 175 8.65 -5.92 11.37
CA SER A 175 9.27 -4.97 10.45
C SER A 175 9.10 -5.39 8.99
N MET A 176 9.06 -4.39 8.10
CA MET A 176 9.01 -4.64 6.65
C MET A 176 10.22 -5.44 6.15
N ARG A 177 11.40 -5.26 6.75
CA ARG A 177 12.59 -6.00 6.35
C ARG A 177 12.42 -7.49 6.60
N GLN A 178 11.96 -7.88 7.80
CA GLN A 178 11.68 -9.28 8.13
C GLN A 178 10.60 -9.86 7.21
N LEU A 179 9.51 -9.11 6.99
CA LEU A 179 8.43 -9.52 6.10
C LEU A 179 8.92 -9.81 4.67
N PHE A 180 9.77 -8.93 4.13
CA PHE A 180 10.32 -9.10 2.78
C PHE A 180 11.29 -10.28 2.70
N GLU A 181 12.07 -10.54 3.75
CA GLU A 181 12.94 -11.72 3.85
C GLU A 181 12.12 -13.02 3.84
N GLU A 182 11.00 -13.06 4.57
CA GLU A 182 10.11 -14.22 4.62
C GLU A 182 9.33 -14.42 3.30
N LEU A 183 8.91 -13.36 2.65
CA LEU A 183 8.23 -13.41 1.35
C LEU A 183 9.19 -13.50 0.16
N ALA A 184 10.50 -13.43 0.36
CA ALA A 184 11.49 -13.41 -0.72
C ALA A 184 11.32 -14.56 -1.74
N PRO A 185 11.00 -15.81 -1.36
CA PRO A 185 10.79 -16.89 -2.33
C PRO A 185 9.56 -16.68 -3.23
N ALA A 186 8.58 -15.87 -2.78
CA ALA A 186 7.35 -15.56 -3.48
C ALA A 186 7.30 -14.07 -3.90
N SER A 187 8.45 -13.41 -4.05
CA SER A 187 8.53 -12.01 -4.39
C SER A 187 9.03 -11.77 -5.81
N LEU A 188 8.49 -10.72 -6.43
CA LEU A 188 8.94 -10.19 -7.71
C LEU A 188 9.43 -8.76 -7.51
N SER A 189 10.73 -8.56 -7.69
CA SER A 189 11.30 -7.22 -7.70
C SER A 189 11.29 -6.62 -9.11
N ARG A 190 10.90 -5.35 -9.21
CA ARG A 190 10.90 -4.56 -10.44
C ARG A 190 11.95 -3.47 -10.37
N GLU A 191 12.65 -3.22 -11.46
CA GLU A 191 13.55 -2.09 -11.55
C GLU A 191 12.77 -0.81 -11.83
N LEU A 192 13.14 0.26 -11.16
CA LEU A 192 12.59 1.60 -11.35
C LEU A 192 13.73 2.55 -11.70
N SER A 193 13.53 3.40 -12.71
CA SER A 193 14.49 4.45 -13.01
C SER A 193 14.69 5.36 -11.79
N THR A 194 15.93 5.79 -11.56
CA THR A 194 16.29 6.64 -10.41
C THR A 194 15.53 7.96 -10.35
N GLU A 195 15.02 8.43 -11.49
CA GLU A 195 14.21 9.66 -11.58
C GLU A 195 12.82 9.52 -10.95
N TYR A 196 12.34 8.28 -10.75
CA TYR A 196 10.98 7.99 -10.29
C TYR A 196 10.94 7.25 -8.97
N LEU A 197 12.04 7.28 -8.21
CA LEU A 197 12.08 6.64 -6.91
C LEU A 197 11.09 7.31 -5.94
N PRO A 198 10.38 6.51 -5.14
CA PRO A 198 9.50 7.05 -4.12
C PRO A 198 10.28 7.90 -3.11
N GLU A 199 9.80 9.09 -2.85
CA GLU A 199 10.35 9.99 -1.84
C GLU A 199 9.38 10.08 -0.66
N SER A 200 9.95 10.01 0.54
CA SER A 200 9.19 10.15 1.80
C SER A 200 9.82 11.23 2.67
N PHE A 201 9.03 11.81 3.54
CA PHE A 201 9.51 12.80 4.52
C PHE A 201 9.32 12.31 5.95
N ASN A 202 10.32 12.53 6.78
CA ASN A 202 10.31 12.17 8.20
C ASN A 202 10.32 13.39 9.14
N THR A 203 10.53 14.58 8.58
CA THR A 203 10.58 15.85 9.31
C THR A 203 9.86 16.94 8.55
N LEU A 204 9.45 18.01 9.25
CA LEU A 204 8.87 19.20 8.62
C LEU A 204 9.87 19.90 7.69
N GLU A 205 11.15 19.79 7.96
CA GLU A 205 12.22 20.37 7.12
C GLU A 205 12.34 19.63 5.80
N GLU A 206 12.31 18.28 5.83
CA GLU A 206 12.28 17.48 4.61
C GLU A 206 11.02 17.78 3.77
N LEU A 207 9.86 17.88 4.42
CA LEU A 207 8.62 18.26 3.75
C LEU A 207 8.74 19.63 3.05
N LYS A 208 9.23 20.66 3.76
CA LYS A 208 9.45 21.99 3.20
C LYS A 208 10.46 22.00 2.05
N ARG A 209 11.46 21.13 2.10
CA ARG A 209 12.41 20.94 1.00
C ARG A 209 11.71 20.41 -0.25
N LEU A 210 10.97 19.30 -0.10
CA LEU A 210 10.23 18.68 -1.20
C LEU A 210 9.20 19.63 -1.83
N GLN A 211 8.54 20.45 -1.02
CA GLN A 211 7.64 21.49 -1.51
C GLN A 211 8.34 22.54 -2.40
N ARG A 212 9.55 22.98 -2.02
CA ARG A 212 10.32 23.99 -2.76
C ARG A 212 10.92 23.45 -4.06
N GLU A 213 11.31 22.19 -4.10
CA GLU A 213 11.94 21.55 -5.27
C GLU A 213 10.93 21.30 -6.41
N ARG A 214 9.63 21.39 -6.14
CA ARG A 214 8.55 21.12 -7.09
C ARG A 214 7.58 22.31 -7.32
N SER A 215 7.87 23.46 -6.73
CA SER A 215 7.18 24.74 -7.00
C SER A 215 7.85 25.49 -8.12
#